data_ca1abb6250efdf353d58d199c618f5db
#
_entry.id   ca1abb6250efdf353d58d199c618f5db
#
_cell.length_a   1.000
_cell.length_b   1.000
_cell.length_c   1.000
_cell.angle_alpha   90.00
_cell.angle_beta   90.00
_cell.angle_gamma   90.00
#
_symmetry.space_group_name_H-M   'P 1'
#
loop_
_entity.id
_entity.type
_entity.pdbx_description
1 polymer ?
#
loop_
_entity_poly.entity_id
_entity_poly.type
_entity_poly.pdbx_seq_one_letter_code
_entity_poly.pdbx_strand_id
1 'polypeptide(L)'
;YYNFIKKLYEIAKEQKQKWEVSFMKKKLVLAMAATMAITSCAVPVLADDAAAEGGKIGISMPTQSLERWNRDGSYLEEQFKAAGYDVELTYSDNETDRQVNDIQNLISDGVNLLVVAAIDGEALNTVMDEAADAGIPVIAYDRLIKSDAVSYYISFDNYTVGTLQGQYVIDTLDLDNAGDKTYNIEFTAGDPADNNAGYFFNGAYDTLKPYLDAGTLNVVSGQTDFDSVATAAWDTQTALERMQNILASYYADGTQLDVALCSNDSTALGVTQAIESDYAGKNDVLITGQDGDEANLANIVDGKQSMTVYKAVANEAVVTLDLAEAMLKGDTIDDSLITNSKWDFDCAYDTESYETSEGHKCPSFLLVPTVVTKDNMKEELVDTGYY
;
A
#
# COMPACT_ATOMS: atom_id res chain seq x y z
N TYR A 1 15.25 -24.35 6.81
CA TYR A 1 15.02 -23.00 6.26
C TYR A 1 14.68 -23.06 4.76
N TYR A 2 15.63 -23.43 3.90
CA TYR A 2 15.42 -23.63 2.45
C TYR A 2 14.21 -24.54 2.13
N ASN A 3 13.95 -25.55 2.94
CA ASN A 3 12.79 -26.44 2.79
C ASN A 3 11.47 -25.81 3.19
N PHE A 4 11.46 -24.78 4.03
CA PHE A 4 10.25 -24.06 4.45
C PHE A 4 9.82 -23.07 3.36
N ILE A 5 10.73 -22.23 2.87
CA ILE A 5 10.51 -21.32 1.73
C ILE A 5 10.12 -22.10 0.48
N LYS A 6 10.82 -23.22 0.21
CA LYS A 6 10.45 -24.12 -0.89
C LYS A 6 9.04 -24.71 -0.71
N LYS A 7 8.64 -25.01 0.52
CA LYS A 7 7.30 -25.51 0.82
C LYS A 7 6.22 -24.42 0.67
N LEU A 8 6.51 -23.17 1.05
CA LEU A 8 5.64 -22.01 0.80
C LEU A 8 5.49 -21.77 -0.71
N TYR A 9 6.58 -21.81 -1.46
CA TYR A 9 6.58 -21.69 -2.92
C TYR A 9 5.80 -22.81 -3.62
N GLU A 10 5.96 -24.06 -3.16
CA GLU A 10 5.20 -25.20 -3.72
C GLU A 10 3.71 -25.13 -3.35
N ILE A 11 3.35 -24.63 -2.17
CA ILE A 11 1.96 -24.41 -1.75
C ILE A 11 1.33 -23.27 -2.58
N ALA A 12 2.01 -22.15 -2.76
CA ALA A 12 1.54 -21.05 -3.60
C ALA A 12 1.36 -21.48 -5.06
N LYS A 13 2.30 -22.28 -5.58
CA LYS A 13 2.21 -22.86 -6.92
C LYS A 13 1.06 -23.86 -7.08
N GLU A 14 0.78 -24.70 -6.07
CA GLU A 14 -0.38 -25.59 -6.06
C GLU A 14 -1.70 -24.83 -5.97
N GLN A 15 -1.77 -23.76 -5.19
CA GLN A 15 -2.94 -22.89 -5.07
C GLN A 15 -3.23 -22.18 -6.40
N LYS A 16 -2.20 -21.58 -7.02
CA LYS A 16 -2.30 -20.96 -8.34
C LYS A 16 -2.79 -21.96 -9.39
N GLN A 17 -2.26 -23.19 -9.38
CA GLN A 17 -2.68 -24.25 -10.32
C GLN A 17 -4.12 -24.74 -10.05
N LYS A 18 -4.57 -24.82 -8.79
CA LYS A 18 -5.96 -25.13 -8.43
C LYS A 18 -6.91 -24.02 -8.86
N TRP A 19 -6.48 -22.76 -8.72
CA TRP A 19 -7.25 -21.60 -9.14
C TRP A 19 -7.39 -21.55 -10.67
N GLU A 20 -6.30 -21.73 -11.43
CA GLU A 20 -6.32 -21.81 -12.90
C GLU A 20 -7.23 -22.96 -13.42
N VAL A 21 -7.22 -24.12 -12.75
CA VAL A 21 -8.09 -25.24 -13.09
C VAL A 21 -9.56 -24.93 -12.75
N SER A 22 -9.83 -24.24 -11.65
CA SER A 22 -11.18 -23.79 -11.28
C SER A 22 -11.71 -22.75 -12.26
N PHE A 23 -10.88 -21.80 -12.66
CA PHE A 23 -11.19 -20.75 -13.62
C PHE A 23 -11.42 -21.32 -15.03
N MET A 24 -10.59 -22.28 -15.48
CA MET A 24 -10.82 -22.99 -16.74
C MET A 24 -12.10 -23.80 -16.71
N LYS A 25 -12.47 -24.43 -15.59
CA LYS A 25 -13.75 -25.14 -15.45
C LYS A 25 -14.95 -24.19 -15.54
N LYS A 26 -14.87 -23.00 -14.93
CA LYS A 26 -15.91 -21.97 -15.04
C LYS A 26 -16.04 -21.46 -16.48
N LYS A 27 -14.93 -21.19 -17.18
CA LYS A 27 -14.93 -20.83 -18.61
C LYS A 27 -15.49 -21.93 -19.51
N LEU A 28 -15.21 -23.21 -19.20
CA LEU A 28 -15.74 -24.34 -19.97
C LEU A 28 -17.27 -24.50 -19.80
N VAL A 29 -17.79 -24.21 -18.60
CA VAL A 29 -19.24 -24.22 -18.34
C VAL A 29 -19.96 -23.11 -19.08
N LEU A 30 -19.36 -21.88 -19.12
CA LEU A 30 -19.91 -20.77 -19.91
C LEU A 30 -19.86 -21.05 -21.43
N ALA A 31 -18.77 -21.68 -21.93
CA ALA A 31 -18.63 -22.03 -23.34
C ALA A 31 -19.62 -23.11 -23.78
N MET A 32 -20.00 -24.04 -22.89
CA MET A 32 -21.02 -25.07 -23.22
C MET A 32 -22.46 -24.54 -23.21
N ALA A 33 -22.73 -23.42 -22.52
CA ALA A 33 -24.05 -22.80 -22.55
C ALA A 33 -24.29 -21.97 -23.84
N ALA A 34 -23.23 -21.53 -24.53
CA ALA A 34 -23.28 -20.71 -25.73
C ALA A 34 -23.43 -21.53 -27.06
N THR A 35 -23.32 -22.86 -27.01
CA THR A 35 -23.25 -23.71 -28.23
C THR A 35 -24.59 -24.25 -28.74
N MET A 36 -25.73 -23.80 -28.25
CA MET A 36 -27.06 -24.32 -28.68
C MET A 36 -27.94 -23.37 -29.47
N ALA A 37 -27.40 -22.35 -30.12
CA ALA A 37 -28.19 -21.55 -31.05
C ALA A 37 -27.30 -20.82 -32.07
N ILE A 38 -26.90 -21.45 -33.17
CA ILE A 38 -26.64 -20.73 -34.44
C ILE A 38 -26.77 -21.73 -35.61
N THR A 39 -27.88 -21.56 -36.36
CA THR A 39 -27.95 -22.00 -37.73
C THR A 39 -27.98 -20.77 -38.63
N SER A 40 -26.97 -20.68 -39.51
CA SER A 40 -26.87 -19.92 -40.77
C SER A 40 -27.11 -18.41 -40.81
N CYS A 41 -26.04 -17.65 -41.06
CA CYS A 41 -25.87 -16.78 -42.23
C CYS A 41 -24.45 -16.22 -42.22
N ALA A 42 -23.66 -16.51 -43.25
CA ALA A 42 -22.31 -15.94 -43.43
C ALA A 42 -22.43 -14.49 -43.94
N VAL A 43 -21.94 -13.54 -43.13
CA VAL A 43 -21.58 -12.18 -43.52
C VAL A 43 -20.12 -11.97 -43.12
N PRO A 44 -19.25 -11.37 -43.97
CA PRO A 44 -17.87 -11.11 -43.54
C PRO A 44 -17.88 -10.03 -42.47
N VAL A 45 -17.58 -10.36 -41.25
CA VAL A 45 -17.34 -9.42 -40.16
C VAL A 45 -15.94 -8.87 -40.34
N LEU A 46 -15.86 -7.57 -40.68
CA LEU A 46 -14.73 -6.74 -40.32
C LEU A 46 -14.58 -6.85 -38.80
N ALA A 47 -13.38 -7.13 -38.31
CA ALA A 47 -13.11 -7.12 -36.89
C ALA A 47 -13.27 -5.68 -36.38
N ASP A 48 -14.49 -5.34 -35.91
CA ASP A 48 -14.64 -4.30 -34.92
C ASP A 48 -14.09 -4.86 -33.63
N ASP A 49 -13.13 -4.19 -33.01
CA ASP A 49 -12.80 -4.37 -31.61
C ASP A 49 -14.11 -4.14 -30.84
N ALA A 50 -14.74 -5.22 -30.40
CA ALA A 50 -15.93 -5.10 -29.57
C ALA A 50 -15.50 -4.42 -28.28
N ALA A 51 -15.91 -3.17 -28.09
CA ALA A 51 -15.71 -2.46 -26.82
C ALA A 51 -16.17 -3.37 -25.67
N ALA A 52 -15.36 -3.48 -24.62
CA ALA A 52 -15.74 -4.24 -23.44
C ALA A 52 -17.10 -3.76 -22.93
N GLU A 53 -17.99 -4.68 -22.54
CA GLU A 53 -19.35 -4.32 -22.10
C GLU A 53 -19.36 -3.36 -20.90
N GLY A 54 -18.26 -3.36 -20.09
CA GLY A 54 -18.07 -2.53 -18.91
C GLY A 54 -17.48 -1.13 -19.14
N GLY A 55 -16.99 -0.84 -20.37
CA GLY A 55 -16.23 0.39 -20.63
C GLY A 55 -14.73 0.27 -20.35
N LYS A 56 -14.00 1.41 -20.33
CA LYS A 56 -12.54 1.46 -20.19
C LYS A 56 -12.14 2.13 -18.87
N ILE A 57 -11.23 1.51 -18.11
CA ILE A 57 -10.68 2.02 -16.86
C ILE A 57 -9.20 2.38 -17.07
N GLY A 58 -8.83 3.60 -16.68
CA GLY A 58 -7.44 4.05 -16.63
C GLY A 58 -6.87 3.90 -15.24
N ILE A 59 -5.72 3.25 -15.14
CA ILE A 59 -5.00 3.05 -13.86
C ILE A 59 -3.62 3.68 -13.98
N SER A 60 -3.27 4.58 -13.07
CA SER A 60 -1.95 5.21 -13.00
C SER A 60 -1.27 4.92 -11.67
N MET A 61 -0.14 4.16 -11.74
CA MET A 61 0.67 3.76 -10.59
C MET A 61 2.01 4.51 -10.57
N PRO A 62 2.61 4.74 -9.37
CA PRO A 62 3.83 5.53 -9.24
C PRO A 62 5.03 4.90 -9.94
N THR A 63 5.31 3.64 -9.68
CA THR A 63 6.54 2.97 -10.14
C THR A 63 6.45 1.46 -10.03
N GLN A 64 7.29 0.76 -10.81
CA GLN A 64 7.52 -0.68 -10.65
C GLN A 64 8.72 -1.01 -9.73
N SER A 65 9.51 0.00 -9.34
CA SER A 65 10.71 -0.23 -8.51
C SER A 65 10.41 -0.56 -7.05
N LEU A 66 9.21 -0.24 -6.56
CA LEU A 66 8.71 -0.67 -5.26
C LEU A 66 7.76 -1.86 -5.46
N GLU A 67 8.01 -2.96 -4.75
CA GLU A 67 7.30 -4.23 -4.91
C GLU A 67 5.79 -4.08 -4.75
N ARG A 68 5.37 -3.31 -3.77
CA ARG A 68 3.98 -3.03 -3.47
C ARG A 68 3.18 -2.63 -4.72
N TRP A 69 3.64 -1.63 -5.48
CA TRP A 69 2.90 -1.09 -6.62
C TRP A 69 2.69 -2.11 -7.76
N ASN A 70 3.57 -3.12 -7.87
CA ASN A 70 3.37 -4.23 -8.80
C ASN A 70 2.18 -5.11 -8.37
N ARG A 71 2.01 -5.32 -7.06
CA ARG A 71 0.86 -6.06 -6.51
C ARG A 71 -0.43 -5.28 -6.69
N ASP A 72 -0.45 -4.00 -6.27
CA ASP A 72 -1.62 -3.12 -6.40
C ASP A 72 -2.11 -3.04 -7.84
N GLY A 73 -1.21 -2.71 -8.79
CA GLY A 73 -1.56 -2.63 -10.22
C GLY A 73 -2.07 -3.95 -10.78
N SER A 74 -1.45 -5.08 -10.40
CA SER A 74 -1.86 -6.41 -10.86
C SER A 74 -3.24 -6.80 -10.33
N TYR A 75 -3.52 -6.56 -9.05
CA TYR A 75 -4.84 -6.86 -8.47
C TYR A 75 -5.93 -5.98 -9.08
N LEU A 76 -5.70 -4.69 -9.23
CA LEU A 76 -6.65 -3.79 -9.88
C LEU A 76 -6.93 -4.23 -11.32
N GLU A 77 -5.88 -4.46 -12.12
CA GLU A 77 -6.02 -4.91 -13.50
C GLU A 77 -6.81 -6.22 -13.60
N GLU A 78 -6.52 -7.20 -12.73
CA GLU A 78 -7.20 -8.49 -12.71
C GLU A 78 -8.67 -8.34 -12.32
N GLN A 79 -8.98 -7.57 -11.27
CA GLN A 79 -10.35 -7.35 -10.80
C GLN A 79 -11.21 -6.66 -11.87
N PHE A 80 -10.75 -5.56 -12.45
CA PHE A 80 -11.50 -4.87 -13.49
C PHE A 80 -11.67 -5.69 -14.76
N LYS A 81 -10.62 -6.40 -15.22
CA LYS A 81 -10.74 -7.31 -16.37
C LYS A 81 -11.70 -8.47 -16.12
N ALA A 82 -11.70 -9.04 -14.90
CA ALA A 82 -12.63 -10.11 -14.52
C ALA A 82 -14.08 -9.61 -14.50
N ALA A 83 -14.31 -8.33 -14.17
CA ALA A 83 -15.61 -7.67 -14.21
C ALA A 83 -16.06 -7.25 -15.65
N GLY A 84 -15.19 -7.42 -16.65
CA GLY A 84 -15.52 -7.16 -18.07
C GLY A 84 -15.16 -5.76 -18.57
N TYR A 85 -14.31 -5.04 -17.83
CA TYR A 85 -13.76 -3.74 -18.28
C TYR A 85 -12.53 -3.93 -19.17
N ASP A 86 -12.34 -2.98 -20.11
CA ASP A 86 -11.03 -2.74 -20.73
C ASP A 86 -10.15 -1.96 -19.74
N VAL A 87 -8.89 -2.34 -19.57
CA VAL A 87 -8.00 -1.75 -18.56
C VAL A 87 -6.72 -1.29 -19.20
N GLU A 88 -6.40 -0.01 -19.00
CA GLU A 88 -5.12 0.58 -19.36
C GLU A 88 -4.36 0.95 -18.09
N LEU A 89 -3.27 0.20 -17.80
CA LEU A 89 -2.42 0.35 -16.62
C LEU A 89 -1.08 0.98 -17.01
N THR A 90 -0.72 2.08 -16.34
CA THR A 90 0.54 2.81 -16.54
C THR A 90 1.37 2.85 -15.25
N TYR A 91 2.70 2.93 -15.40
CA TYR A 91 3.67 3.15 -14.33
C TYR A 91 4.61 4.28 -14.72
N SER A 92 4.73 5.29 -13.86
CA SER A 92 5.40 6.56 -14.20
C SER A 92 6.83 6.69 -13.65
N ASP A 93 7.46 5.59 -13.20
CA ASP A 93 8.85 5.49 -12.73
C ASP A 93 9.24 6.52 -11.66
N ASN A 94 8.30 6.91 -10.77
CA ASN A 94 8.43 7.99 -9.78
C ASN A 94 8.73 9.37 -10.39
N GLU A 95 8.40 9.59 -11.68
CA GLU A 95 8.55 10.85 -12.37
C GLU A 95 7.19 11.58 -12.46
N THR A 96 6.98 12.63 -11.67
CA THR A 96 5.70 13.33 -11.57
C THR A 96 5.23 13.88 -12.93
N ASP A 97 6.13 14.50 -13.72
CA ASP A 97 5.80 15.01 -15.05
C ASP A 97 5.35 13.89 -16.01
N ARG A 98 5.93 12.70 -15.85
CA ARG A 98 5.52 11.52 -16.61
C ARG A 98 4.13 11.07 -16.19
N GLN A 99 3.83 11.05 -14.88
CA GLN A 99 2.51 10.67 -14.39
C GLN A 99 1.42 11.62 -14.92
N VAL A 100 1.68 12.93 -14.94
CA VAL A 100 0.77 13.89 -15.57
C VAL A 100 0.51 13.54 -17.04
N ASN A 101 1.56 13.28 -17.83
CA ASN A 101 1.43 12.91 -19.25
C ASN A 101 0.70 11.56 -19.42
N ASP A 102 0.98 10.56 -18.60
CA ASP A 102 0.33 9.26 -18.64
C ASP A 102 -1.18 9.40 -18.38
N ILE A 103 -1.58 10.21 -17.37
CA ILE A 103 -2.99 10.48 -17.07
C ILE A 103 -3.66 11.27 -18.24
N GLN A 104 -2.97 12.26 -18.83
CA GLN A 104 -3.50 12.97 -20.02
C GLN A 104 -3.74 12.04 -21.21
N ASN A 105 -2.85 11.06 -21.40
CA ASN A 105 -3.05 10.02 -22.42
C ASN A 105 -4.30 9.18 -22.12
N LEU A 106 -4.47 8.72 -20.87
CA LEU A 106 -5.65 7.96 -20.44
C LEU A 106 -6.95 8.75 -20.67
N ILE A 107 -6.97 10.06 -20.34
CA ILE A 107 -8.10 10.96 -20.62
C ILE A 107 -8.38 11.02 -22.13
N SER A 108 -7.33 11.21 -22.93
CA SER A 108 -7.43 11.32 -24.40
C SER A 108 -7.91 10.02 -25.06
N ASP A 109 -7.55 8.87 -24.46
CA ASP A 109 -7.97 7.54 -24.90
C ASP A 109 -9.40 7.19 -24.48
N GLY A 110 -10.08 8.12 -23.78
CA GLY A 110 -11.51 8.06 -23.49
C GLY A 110 -11.86 7.03 -22.41
N VAL A 111 -11.05 6.95 -21.34
CA VAL A 111 -11.40 6.13 -20.18
C VAL A 111 -12.69 6.65 -19.51
N ASN A 112 -13.45 5.77 -18.91
CA ASN A 112 -14.70 6.10 -18.23
C ASN A 112 -14.51 6.46 -16.75
N LEU A 113 -13.39 6.04 -16.17
CA LEU A 113 -12.99 6.30 -14.80
C LEU A 113 -11.47 6.18 -14.67
N LEU A 114 -10.89 6.99 -13.80
CA LEU A 114 -9.48 6.95 -13.42
C LEU A 114 -9.29 6.43 -12.00
N VAL A 115 -8.33 5.52 -11.83
CA VAL A 115 -7.79 5.08 -10.53
C VAL A 115 -6.34 5.52 -10.47
N VAL A 116 -6.01 6.43 -9.56
CA VAL A 116 -4.70 7.09 -9.54
C VAL A 116 -4.04 6.98 -8.16
N ALA A 117 -2.88 6.34 -8.10
CA ALA A 117 -1.97 6.41 -6.97
C ALA A 117 -0.93 7.50 -7.24
N ALA A 118 -1.05 8.64 -6.59
CA ALA A 118 -0.21 9.80 -6.88
C ALA A 118 1.25 9.61 -6.47
N ILE A 119 2.20 10.05 -7.31
CA ILE A 119 3.61 10.23 -6.92
C ILE A 119 3.71 11.41 -5.96
N ASP A 120 3.10 12.53 -6.34
CA ASP A 120 2.99 13.76 -5.56
C ASP A 120 1.52 14.19 -5.56
N GLY A 121 0.92 14.22 -4.36
CA GLY A 121 -0.51 14.53 -4.20
C GLY A 121 -0.88 15.95 -4.60
N GLU A 122 0.04 16.90 -4.60
CA GLU A 122 -0.20 18.31 -4.94
C GLU A 122 0.04 18.62 -6.43
N ALA A 123 0.91 17.85 -7.09
CA ALA A 123 1.33 18.13 -8.45
C ALA A 123 0.31 17.74 -9.53
N LEU A 124 -0.70 16.95 -9.20
CA LEU A 124 -1.67 16.44 -10.15
C LEU A 124 -2.89 17.35 -10.37
N ASN A 125 -3.02 18.47 -9.66
CA ASN A 125 -4.23 19.32 -9.67
C ASN A 125 -4.72 19.66 -11.08
N THR A 126 -3.82 20.11 -11.97
CA THR A 126 -4.21 20.52 -13.33
C THR A 126 -4.78 19.36 -14.14
N VAL A 127 -4.16 18.18 -14.08
CA VAL A 127 -4.66 17.03 -14.84
C VAL A 127 -5.92 16.42 -14.22
N MET A 128 -6.15 16.61 -12.93
CA MET A 128 -7.43 16.25 -12.28
C MET A 128 -8.57 17.18 -12.76
N ASP A 129 -8.28 18.48 -12.92
CA ASP A 129 -9.25 19.42 -13.52
C ASP A 129 -9.56 19.03 -14.98
N GLU A 130 -8.56 18.62 -15.77
CA GLU A 130 -8.77 18.11 -17.14
C GLU A 130 -9.67 16.86 -17.15
N ALA A 131 -9.51 15.94 -16.19
CA ALA A 131 -10.39 14.78 -16.06
C ALA A 131 -11.83 15.19 -15.70
N ALA A 132 -11.99 16.15 -14.78
CA ALA A 132 -13.31 16.68 -14.40
C ALA A 132 -13.99 17.38 -15.58
N ASP A 133 -13.27 18.21 -16.36
CA ASP A 133 -13.78 18.86 -17.56
C ASP A 133 -14.21 17.87 -18.65
N ALA A 134 -13.54 16.70 -18.71
CA ALA A 134 -13.91 15.60 -19.59
C ALA A 134 -15.07 14.74 -19.02
N GLY A 135 -15.52 15.00 -17.79
CA GLY A 135 -16.57 14.23 -17.10
C GLY A 135 -16.11 12.85 -16.65
N ILE A 136 -14.81 12.66 -16.46
CA ILE A 136 -14.20 11.40 -16.01
C ILE A 136 -14.02 11.44 -14.49
N PRO A 137 -14.74 10.60 -13.72
CA PRO A 137 -14.58 10.53 -12.28
C PRO A 137 -13.23 9.92 -11.89
N VAL A 138 -12.68 10.37 -10.74
CA VAL A 138 -11.37 9.97 -10.25
C VAL A 138 -11.49 9.35 -8.86
N ILE A 139 -10.89 8.17 -8.69
CA ILE A 139 -10.60 7.55 -7.40
C ILE A 139 -9.12 7.77 -7.09
N ALA A 140 -8.82 8.48 -6.00
CA ALA A 140 -7.49 8.49 -5.41
C ALA A 140 -7.27 7.14 -4.71
N TYR A 141 -6.28 6.38 -5.16
CA TYR A 141 -5.98 5.04 -4.67
C TYR A 141 -4.75 5.05 -3.79
N ASP A 142 -4.87 4.57 -2.56
CA ASP A 142 -3.85 4.53 -1.50
C ASP A 142 -3.27 5.91 -1.14
N ARG A 143 -2.91 6.75 -2.10
CA ARG A 143 -2.34 8.09 -1.91
C ARG A 143 -3.35 9.18 -2.24
N LEU A 144 -3.57 10.08 -1.27
CA LEU A 144 -4.51 11.18 -1.44
C LEU A 144 -3.98 12.18 -2.48
N ILE A 145 -4.85 12.59 -3.41
CA ILE A 145 -4.61 13.69 -4.34
C ILE A 145 -5.26 14.95 -3.79
N LYS A 146 -4.52 16.04 -3.71
CA LYS A 146 -4.96 17.33 -3.16
C LYS A 146 -5.71 18.16 -4.20
N SER A 147 -6.74 17.57 -4.81
CA SER A 147 -7.61 18.21 -5.80
C SER A 147 -9.08 17.93 -5.48
N ASP A 148 -9.92 18.98 -5.53
CA ASP A 148 -11.37 18.87 -5.32
C ASP A 148 -12.09 18.16 -6.48
N ALA A 149 -11.39 17.87 -7.58
CA ALA A 149 -11.86 17.04 -8.67
C ALA A 149 -11.85 15.53 -8.36
N VAL A 150 -11.17 15.11 -7.27
CA VAL A 150 -11.20 13.73 -6.79
C VAL A 150 -12.57 13.41 -6.20
N SER A 151 -13.17 12.32 -6.65
CA SER A 151 -14.51 11.90 -6.20
C SER A 151 -14.48 11.16 -4.88
N TYR A 152 -13.54 10.22 -4.72
CA TYR A 152 -13.37 9.38 -3.54
C TYR A 152 -11.89 9.04 -3.34
N TYR A 153 -11.56 8.75 -2.07
CA TYR A 153 -10.27 8.24 -1.66
C TYR A 153 -10.43 6.82 -1.10
N ILE A 154 -9.55 5.90 -1.49
CA ILE A 154 -9.47 4.56 -0.94
C ILE A 154 -8.07 4.36 -0.39
N SER A 155 -7.96 3.93 0.85
CA SER A 155 -6.69 3.62 1.50
C SER A 155 -6.92 2.76 2.73
N PHE A 156 -5.89 2.68 3.56
CA PHE A 156 -5.97 2.13 4.92
C PHE A 156 -6.10 3.27 5.94
N ASP A 157 -6.42 2.93 7.20
CA ASP A 157 -6.30 3.89 8.29
C ASP A 157 -4.81 4.17 8.56
N ASN A 158 -4.30 5.20 7.89
CA ASN A 158 -2.89 5.52 7.85
C ASN A 158 -2.33 5.98 9.21
N TYR A 159 -3.13 6.66 10.03
CA TYR A 159 -2.71 7.02 11.38
C TYR A 159 -2.61 5.77 12.28
N THR A 160 -3.55 4.86 12.15
CA THR A 160 -3.54 3.57 12.86
C THR A 160 -2.35 2.71 12.47
N VAL A 161 -1.86 2.74 11.21
CA VAL A 161 -0.61 2.06 10.83
C VAL A 161 0.54 2.47 11.74
N GLY A 162 0.78 3.78 11.88
CA GLY A 162 1.82 4.29 12.77
C GLY A 162 1.57 3.96 14.24
N THR A 163 0.31 4.09 14.69
CA THR A 163 -0.08 3.70 16.05
C THR A 163 0.25 2.25 16.36
N LEU A 164 -0.01 1.32 15.44
CA LEU A 164 0.32 -0.09 15.58
C LEU A 164 1.83 -0.34 15.67
N GLN A 165 2.64 0.40 14.91
CA GLN A 165 4.10 0.35 15.01
C GLN A 165 4.58 0.82 16.38
N GLY A 166 4.06 1.96 16.86
CA GLY A 166 4.37 2.49 18.18
C GLY A 166 3.94 1.54 19.32
N GLN A 167 2.72 0.98 19.22
CA GLN A 167 2.21 0.03 20.22
C GLN A 167 3.06 -1.26 20.26
N TYR A 168 3.48 -1.75 19.09
CA TYR A 168 4.38 -2.90 19.02
C TYR A 168 5.70 -2.66 19.76
N VAL A 169 6.27 -1.46 19.66
CA VAL A 169 7.47 -1.06 20.42
C VAL A 169 7.19 -1.06 21.92
N ILE A 170 6.06 -0.46 22.35
CA ILE A 170 5.65 -0.41 23.76
C ILE A 170 5.54 -1.80 24.33
N ASP A 171 4.81 -2.69 23.67
CA ASP A 171 4.52 -4.03 24.14
C ASP A 171 5.80 -4.91 24.16
N THR A 172 6.63 -4.81 23.11
CA THR A 172 7.84 -5.65 22.98
C THR A 172 8.91 -5.29 24.02
N LEU A 173 9.08 -3.99 24.29
CA LEU A 173 10.06 -3.52 25.29
C LEU A 173 9.48 -3.41 26.71
N ASP A 174 8.17 -3.68 26.87
CA ASP A 174 7.44 -3.53 28.15
C ASP A 174 7.67 -2.13 28.76
N LEU A 175 7.47 -1.08 27.92
CA LEU A 175 7.81 0.29 28.30
C LEU A 175 7.03 0.78 29.51
N ASP A 176 5.80 0.30 29.73
CA ASP A 176 4.99 0.63 30.91
C ASP A 176 5.63 0.16 32.22
N ASN A 177 6.47 -0.86 32.17
CA ASN A 177 7.14 -1.43 33.32
C ASN A 177 8.69 -1.25 33.26
N ALA A 178 9.17 -0.33 32.42
CA ALA A 178 10.60 -0.13 32.19
C ALA A 178 11.39 0.28 33.47
N GLY A 179 10.72 0.93 34.44
CA GLY A 179 11.36 1.45 35.63
C GLY A 179 12.40 2.52 35.27
N ASP A 180 13.66 2.32 35.70
CA ASP A 180 14.77 3.24 35.40
C ASP A 180 15.53 2.91 34.10
N LYS A 181 15.01 1.97 33.27
CA LYS A 181 15.63 1.65 31.98
C LYS A 181 15.35 2.74 30.95
N THR A 182 16.35 3.02 30.13
CA THR A 182 16.22 3.88 28.95
C THR A 182 16.58 3.07 27.72
N TYR A 183 15.81 3.25 26.64
CA TYR A 183 16.02 2.60 25.35
C TYR A 183 16.27 3.69 24.28
N ASN A 184 17.14 3.40 23.33
CA ASN A 184 17.47 4.31 22.25
C ASN A 184 16.68 3.94 20.99
N ILE A 185 16.03 4.93 20.40
CA ILE A 185 15.20 4.80 19.19
C ILE A 185 15.66 5.79 18.12
N GLU A 186 15.64 5.35 16.86
CA GLU A 186 15.79 6.22 15.69
C GLU A 186 14.59 6.04 14.76
N PHE A 187 14.14 7.14 14.15
CA PHE A 187 13.01 7.15 13.23
C PHE A 187 13.49 7.22 11.78
N THR A 188 12.77 6.55 10.87
CA THR A 188 12.92 6.66 9.41
C THR A 188 11.52 6.73 8.80
N ALA A 189 11.13 7.93 8.38
CA ALA A 189 9.82 8.19 7.78
C ALA A 189 9.88 8.08 6.24
N GLY A 190 8.73 8.27 5.61
CA GLY A 190 8.54 8.16 4.17
C GLY A 190 8.73 9.45 3.40
N ASP A 191 8.19 9.45 2.16
CA ASP A 191 8.31 10.56 1.22
C ASP A 191 7.46 11.76 1.64
N PRO A 192 8.02 12.98 1.73
CA PRO A 192 7.25 14.18 2.01
C PRO A 192 6.18 14.54 0.96
N ALA A 193 6.34 14.08 -0.28
CA ALA A 193 5.36 14.25 -1.35
C ALA A 193 4.13 13.33 -1.21
N ASP A 194 4.23 12.30 -0.36
CA ASP A 194 3.15 11.41 0.00
C ASP A 194 2.47 11.87 1.29
N ASN A 195 1.22 12.34 1.19
CA ASN A 195 0.44 12.80 2.34
C ASN A 195 0.34 11.76 3.46
N ASN A 196 0.36 10.46 3.14
CA ASN A 196 0.27 9.39 4.12
C ASN A 196 1.50 9.28 5.01
N ALA A 197 2.69 9.64 4.52
CA ALA A 197 3.93 9.55 5.27
C ALA A 197 3.88 10.32 6.59
N GLY A 198 3.22 11.50 6.59
CA GLY A 198 2.96 12.28 7.79
C GLY A 198 2.04 11.58 8.78
N TYR A 199 0.99 10.91 8.30
CA TYR A 199 0.07 10.14 9.17
C TYR A 199 0.75 8.95 9.82
N PHE A 200 1.56 8.19 9.07
CA PHE A 200 2.32 7.06 9.62
C PHE A 200 3.30 7.53 10.70
N PHE A 201 4.07 8.57 10.40
CA PHE A 201 5.02 9.13 11.37
C PHE A 201 4.31 9.65 12.62
N ASN A 202 3.26 10.46 12.46
CA ASN A 202 2.54 11.05 13.58
C ASN A 202 1.85 9.99 14.45
N GLY A 203 1.24 8.97 13.83
CA GLY A 203 0.62 7.86 14.57
C GLY A 203 1.63 7.14 15.47
N ALA A 204 2.82 6.86 14.96
CA ALA A 204 3.89 6.23 15.74
C ALA A 204 4.47 7.17 16.79
N TYR A 205 4.78 8.42 16.40
CA TYR A 205 5.40 9.41 17.26
C TYR A 205 4.49 9.78 18.44
N ASP A 206 3.20 10.05 18.17
CA ASP A 206 2.24 10.42 19.21
C ASP A 206 1.99 9.27 20.20
N THR A 207 1.98 8.02 19.70
CA THR A 207 1.89 6.82 20.54
C THR A 207 3.11 6.68 21.46
N LEU A 208 4.31 6.96 20.98
CA LEU A 208 5.56 6.88 21.73
C LEU A 208 5.90 8.13 22.53
N LYS A 209 5.23 9.25 22.26
CA LYS A 209 5.52 10.55 22.87
C LYS A 209 5.54 10.53 24.41
N PRO A 210 4.63 9.85 25.12
CA PRO A 210 4.70 9.78 26.59
C PRO A 210 6.03 9.21 27.11
N TYR A 211 6.62 8.25 26.40
CA TYR A 211 7.89 7.60 26.78
C TYR A 211 9.11 8.44 26.37
N LEU A 212 9.00 9.20 25.25
CA LEU A 212 10.00 10.17 24.86
C LEU A 212 10.04 11.34 25.85
N ASP A 213 8.90 11.89 26.25
CA ASP A 213 8.79 12.98 27.24
C ASP A 213 9.27 12.54 28.64
N ALA A 214 9.06 11.27 28.99
CA ALA A 214 9.54 10.70 30.26
C ALA A 214 11.04 10.35 30.25
N GLY A 215 11.70 10.30 29.09
CA GLY A 215 13.09 9.87 28.92
C GLY A 215 13.28 8.34 29.00
N THR A 216 12.20 7.57 28.95
CA THR A 216 12.23 6.10 28.80
C THR A 216 12.70 5.70 27.41
N LEU A 217 12.28 6.49 26.39
CA LEU A 217 12.82 6.44 25.04
C LEU A 217 13.69 7.69 24.78
N ASN A 218 14.83 7.49 24.12
CA ASN A 218 15.77 8.56 23.80
C ASN A 218 16.16 8.49 22.32
N VAL A 219 16.03 9.60 21.59
CA VAL A 219 16.50 9.72 20.21
C VAL A 219 17.92 10.28 20.22
N VAL A 220 18.92 9.41 20.06
CA VAL A 220 20.35 9.79 20.23
C VAL A 220 20.79 10.78 19.17
N SER A 221 20.28 10.66 17.94
CA SER A 221 20.52 11.62 16.86
C SER A 221 19.87 12.99 17.09
N GLY A 222 18.84 13.04 17.97
CA GLY A 222 18.00 14.23 18.16
C GLY A 222 17.03 14.51 17.00
N GLN A 223 16.93 13.64 15.99
CA GLN A 223 16.05 13.79 14.84
C GLN A 223 14.64 13.31 15.20
N THR A 224 13.76 14.23 15.56
CA THR A 224 12.41 13.92 16.10
C THR A 224 11.27 14.56 15.32
N ASP A 225 11.57 15.33 14.29
CA ASP A 225 10.59 15.94 13.40
C ASP A 225 10.53 15.19 12.06
N PHE A 226 9.37 15.23 11.40
CA PHE A 226 9.12 14.51 10.15
C PHE A 226 10.16 14.83 9.08
N ASP A 227 10.47 16.12 8.88
CA ASP A 227 11.38 16.57 7.80
C ASP A 227 12.79 16.02 7.97
N SER A 228 13.27 15.90 9.22
CA SER A 228 14.62 15.39 9.51
C SER A 228 14.77 13.90 9.33
N VAL A 229 13.66 13.15 9.33
CA VAL A 229 13.62 11.68 9.24
C VAL A 229 13.00 11.17 7.93
N ALA A 230 12.54 12.09 7.06
CA ALA A 230 11.91 11.76 5.80
C ALA A 230 12.87 11.08 4.80
N THR A 231 12.31 10.21 3.95
CA THR A 231 13.03 9.47 2.92
C THR A 231 12.34 9.69 1.57
N ALA A 232 12.94 10.53 0.73
CA ALA A 232 12.39 10.85 -0.59
C ALA A 232 12.16 9.59 -1.42
N ALA A 233 11.07 9.56 -2.17
CA ALA A 233 10.64 8.44 -3.02
C ALA A 233 10.50 7.09 -2.28
N TRP A 234 10.49 7.07 -0.95
CA TRP A 234 10.52 5.83 -0.14
C TRP A 234 11.73 4.93 -0.45
N ASP A 235 12.82 5.55 -0.92
CA ASP A 235 13.96 4.87 -1.53
C ASP A 235 14.81 4.11 -0.51
N THR A 236 15.01 2.82 -0.75
CA THR A 236 15.79 1.91 0.10
C THR A 236 17.24 2.35 0.25
N GLN A 237 17.88 2.84 -0.83
CA GLN A 237 19.28 3.25 -0.79
C GLN A 237 19.46 4.53 0.06
N THR A 238 18.53 5.47 -0.08
CA THR A 238 18.50 6.70 0.73
C THR A 238 18.34 6.38 2.21
N ALA A 239 17.46 5.45 2.57
CA ALA A 239 17.27 4.99 3.96
C ALA A 239 18.54 4.29 4.49
N LEU A 240 19.18 3.45 3.68
CA LEU A 240 20.46 2.80 4.02
C LEU A 240 21.54 3.81 4.32
N GLU A 241 21.79 4.76 3.40
CA GLU A 241 22.84 5.78 3.55
C GLU A 241 22.59 6.68 4.76
N ARG A 242 21.33 7.06 5.00
CA ARG A 242 20.97 7.84 6.19
C ARG A 242 21.25 7.07 7.48
N MET A 243 20.85 5.80 7.57
CA MET A 243 21.10 4.98 8.76
C MET A 243 22.61 4.74 8.96
N GLN A 244 23.38 4.48 7.91
CA GLN A 244 24.84 4.38 8.00
C GLN A 244 25.47 5.66 8.60
N ASN A 245 25.01 6.84 8.18
CA ASN A 245 25.45 8.11 8.73
C ASN A 245 25.08 8.26 10.22
N ILE A 246 23.90 7.84 10.63
CA ILE A 246 23.44 7.83 12.04
C ILE A 246 24.34 6.89 12.85
N LEU A 247 24.55 5.66 12.40
CA LEU A 247 25.37 4.67 13.08
C LEU A 247 26.83 5.16 13.26
N ALA A 248 27.41 5.73 12.22
CA ALA A 248 28.77 6.28 12.28
C ALA A 248 28.90 7.48 13.21
N SER A 249 27.87 8.33 13.30
CA SER A 249 27.91 9.58 14.05
C SER A 249 27.58 9.41 15.54
N TYR A 250 26.67 8.49 15.87
CA TYR A 250 26.07 8.42 17.20
C TYR A 250 26.22 7.06 17.89
N TYR A 251 26.59 6.00 17.15
CA TYR A 251 26.65 4.63 17.68
C TYR A 251 28.01 3.95 17.48
N ALA A 252 29.01 4.68 16.95
CA ALA A 252 30.32 4.13 16.67
C ALA A 252 31.13 3.74 17.94
N ASP A 253 30.78 4.29 19.11
CA ASP A 253 31.40 3.99 20.41
C ASP A 253 30.82 2.75 21.08
N GLY A 254 29.83 2.08 20.44
CA GLY A 254 29.14 0.92 20.98
C GLY A 254 27.90 1.26 21.81
N THR A 255 27.44 2.52 21.79
CA THR A 255 26.10 2.89 22.27
C THR A 255 25.05 1.97 21.66
N GLN A 256 24.10 1.46 22.47
CA GLN A 256 23.07 0.57 21.97
C GLN A 256 21.99 1.33 21.20
N LEU A 257 21.60 0.81 20.04
CA LEU A 257 20.38 1.14 19.35
C LEU A 257 19.37 0.03 19.64
N ASP A 258 18.25 0.36 20.27
CA ASP A 258 17.26 -0.64 20.67
C ASP A 258 16.12 -0.74 19.65
N VAL A 259 15.74 0.39 19.01
CA VAL A 259 14.65 0.47 18.05
C VAL A 259 15.05 1.30 16.83
N ALA A 260 14.80 0.77 15.63
CA ALA A 260 14.75 1.51 14.39
C ALA A 260 13.31 1.49 13.88
N LEU A 261 12.54 2.56 14.14
CA LEU A 261 11.16 2.67 13.71
C LEU A 261 11.13 3.17 12.27
N CYS A 262 10.84 2.26 11.34
CA CYS A 262 10.72 2.52 9.92
C CYS A 262 9.25 2.53 9.52
N SER A 263 8.83 3.56 8.77
CA SER A 263 7.42 3.71 8.39
C SER A 263 6.96 2.66 7.38
N ASN A 264 7.87 2.11 6.54
CA ASN A 264 7.53 1.03 5.60
C ASN A 264 8.67 0.03 5.36
N ASP A 265 8.40 -1.01 4.61
CA ASP A 265 9.31 -2.12 4.35
C ASP A 265 10.48 -1.74 3.44
N SER A 266 10.28 -0.90 2.42
CA SER A 266 11.40 -0.46 1.57
C SER A 266 12.44 0.35 2.35
N THR A 267 12.02 1.24 3.27
CA THR A 267 12.93 1.95 4.18
C THR A 267 13.53 1.01 5.24
N ALA A 268 12.73 0.08 5.79
CA ALA A 268 13.20 -0.93 6.74
C ALA A 268 14.26 -1.85 6.13
N LEU A 269 14.14 -2.19 4.84
CA LEU A 269 15.15 -2.99 4.14
C LEU A 269 16.50 -2.28 4.10
N GLY A 270 16.53 -0.98 3.77
CA GLY A 270 17.75 -0.18 3.78
C GLY A 270 18.36 -0.06 5.18
N VAL A 271 17.52 0.21 6.18
CA VAL A 271 17.92 0.31 7.60
C VAL A 271 18.47 -1.04 8.10
N THR A 272 17.83 -2.16 7.77
CA THR A 272 18.31 -3.50 8.14
C THR A 272 19.68 -3.77 7.54
N GLN A 273 19.92 -3.43 6.27
CA GLN A 273 21.21 -3.59 5.61
C GLN A 273 22.30 -2.74 6.28
N ALA A 274 21.98 -1.49 6.65
CA ALA A 274 22.91 -0.61 7.37
C ALA A 274 23.28 -1.18 8.74
N ILE A 275 22.32 -1.69 9.49
CA ILE A 275 22.53 -2.30 10.80
C ILE A 275 23.39 -3.58 10.67
N GLU A 276 23.10 -4.44 9.70
CA GLU A 276 23.90 -5.66 9.48
C GLU A 276 25.35 -5.36 9.09
N SER A 277 25.62 -4.27 8.36
CA SER A 277 26.97 -3.93 7.89
C SER A 277 27.77 -3.07 8.84
N ASP A 278 27.15 -2.10 9.51
CA ASP A 278 27.86 -0.99 10.15
C ASP A 278 27.56 -0.81 11.64
N TYR A 279 26.54 -1.51 12.20
CA TYR A 279 26.21 -1.35 13.62
C TYR A 279 27.26 -1.98 14.53
N ALA A 280 27.90 -1.17 15.36
CA ALA A 280 28.95 -1.60 16.27
C ALA A 280 28.43 -2.25 17.58
N GLY A 281 27.13 -2.10 17.89
CA GLY A 281 26.48 -2.71 19.04
C GLY A 281 26.33 -4.23 18.88
N LYS A 282 25.85 -4.88 19.95
CA LYS A 282 25.75 -6.35 19.99
C LYS A 282 24.35 -6.86 20.31
N ASN A 283 23.44 -5.96 20.61
CA ASN A 283 22.03 -6.31 20.83
C ASN A 283 21.29 -6.40 19.51
N ASP A 284 20.25 -7.20 19.47
CA ASP A 284 19.29 -7.21 18.39
C ASP A 284 18.50 -5.88 18.41
N VAL A 285 18.30 -5.29 17.24
CA VAL A 285 17.54 -4.05 17.05
C VAL A 285 16.12 -4.39 16.65
N LEU A 286 15.12 -3.83 17.35
CA LEU A 286 13.74 -3.93 16.95
C LEU A 286 13.52 -3.05 15.74
N ILE A 287 13.11 -3.63 14.59
CA ILE A 287 12.87 -2.92 13.34
C ILE A 287 11.41 -3.09 12.95
N THR A 288 10.70 -1.97 12.73
CA THR A 288 9.33 -1.96 12.23
C THR A 288 9.31 -1.83 10.71
N GLY A 289 8.17 -2.12 10.10
CA GLY A 289 7.90 -1.92 8.68
C GLY A 289 6.41 -1.82 8.39
N GLN A 290 6.06 -1.72 7.12
CA GLN A 290 4.69 -1.71 6.59
C GLN A 290 4.74 -2.22 5.14
N ASP A 291 3.67 -2.79 4.64
CA ASP A 291 3.37 -3.29 3.30
C ASP A 291 3.49 -4.82 3.15
N GLY A 292 4.33 -5.50 3.91
CA GLY A 292 4.51 -6.95 3.81
C GLY A 292 5.29 -7.37 2.56
N ASP A 293 6.36 -6.66 2.19
CA ASP A 293 7.19 -7.02 1.04
C ASP A 293 7.96 -8.33 1.27
N GLU A 294 8.10 -9.16 0.24
CA GLU A 294 8.68 -10.52 0.36
C GLU A 294 10.07 -10.53 1.03
N ALA A 295 10.93 -9.56 0.68
CA ALA A 295 12.26 -9.45 1.28
C ALA A 295 12.19 -9.17 2.80
N ASN A 296 11.22 -8.35 3.22
CA ASN A 296 11.01 -7.99 4.61
C ASN A 296 10.34 -9.12 5.39
N LEU A 297 9.39 -9.84 4.79
CA LEU A 297 8.84 -11.06 5.38
C LEU A 297 9.94 -12.11 5.61
N ALA A 298 10.89 -12.24 4.68
CA ALA A 298 12.07 -13.10 4.88
C ALA A 298 12.94 -12.59 6.04
N ASN A 299 13.17 -11.29 6.16
CA ASN A 299 13.89 -10.68 7.28
C ASN A 299 13.18 -10.91 8.63
N ILE A 300 11.85 -10.86 8.67
CA ILE A 300 11.06 -11.18 9.88
C ILE A 300 11.27 -12.65 10.28
N VAL A 301 11.23 -13.57 9.32
CA VAL A 301 11.50 -15.00 9.58
C VAL A 301 12.92 -15.21 10.09
N ASP A 302 13.89 -14.49 9.55
CA ASP A 302 15.32 -14.56 9.97
C ASP A 302 15.61 -13.83 11.27
N GLY A 303 14.66 -13.05 11.80
CA GLY A 303 14.83 -12.24 13.02
C GLY A 303 15.63 -10.96 12.81
N LYS A 304 15.74 -10.49 11.57
CA LYS A 304 16.45 -9.24 11.20
C LYS A 304 15.51 -8.02 11.20
N GLN A 305 14.23 -8.25 11.02
CA GLN A 305 13.14 -7.30 11.19
C GLN A 305 12.13 -7.89 12.15
N SER A 306 11.46 -7.07 12.96
CA SER A 306 10.61 -7.55 14.04
C SER A 306 9.15 -7.75 13.61
N MET A 307 8.65 -6.85 12.80
CA MET A 307 7.26 -6.84 12.33
C MET A 307 7.10 -6.02 11.06
N THR A 308 5.97 -6.21 10.40
CA THR A 308 5.43 -5.29 9.38
C THR A 308 3.95 -5.05 9.65
N VAL A 309 3.45 -3.86 9.33
CA VAL A 309 2.01 -3.60 9.29
C VAL A 309 1.53 -3.92 7.87
N TYR A 310 0.85 -5.05 7.73
CA TYR A 310 0.38 -5.52 6.44
C TYR A 310 -0.85 -4.75 5.98
N LYS A 311 -0.82 -4.29 4.75
CA LYS A 311 -1.94 -3.72 4.02
C LYS A 311 -2.41 -4.73 2.97
N ALA A 312 -3.62 -5.26 3.14
CA ALA A 312 -4.19 -6.26 2.23
C ALA A 312 -4.64 -5.59 0.92
N VAL A 313 -3.70 -5.29 0.03
CA VAL A 313 -3.95 -4.56 -1.24
C VAL A 313 -4.90 -5.31 -2.18
N ALA A 314 -5.02 -6.63 -2.05
CA ALA A 314 -6.04 -7.39 -2.74
C ALA A 314 -7.47 -6.95 -2.33
N ASN A 315 -7.68 -6.67 -1.04
CA ASN A 315 -8.95 -6.16 -0.52
C ASN A 315 -9.20 -4.71 -0.97
N GLU A 316 -8.15 -3.89 -0.99
CA GLU A 316 -8.22 -2.51 -1.50
C GLU A 316 -8.66 -2.49 -2.98
N ALA A 317 -8.16 -3.41 -3.80
CA ALA A 317 -8.59 -3.57 -5.19
C ALA A 317 -10.07 -4.01 -5.31
N VAL A 318 -10.56 -4.86 -4.41
CA VAL A 318 -12.00 -5.25 -4.36
C VAL A 318 -12.88 -4.05 -4.04
N VAL A 319 -12.52 -3.26 -3.00
CA VAL A 319 -13.24 -2.03 -2.66
C VAL A 319 -13.24 -1.05 -3.82
N THR A 320 -12.11 -0.92 -4.51
CA THR A 320 -11.96 -0.02 -5.68
C THR A 320 -12.88 -0.44 -6.83
N LEU A 321 -12.98 -1.73 -7.13
CA LEU A 321 -13.90 -2.22 -8.16
C LEU A 321 -15.36 -1.91 -7.80
N ASP A 322 -15.81 -2.28 -6.59
CA ASP A 322 -17.20 -2.07 -6.17
C ASP A 322 -17.58 -0.59 -6.15
N LEU A 323 -16.65 0.28 -5.68
CA LEU A 323 -16.82 1.73 -5.71
C LEU A 323 -16.90 2.26 -7.15
N ALA A 324 -15.99 1.85 -8.02
CA ALA A 324 -15.96 2.27 -9.42
C ALA A 324 -17.26 1.86 -10.15
N GLU A 325 -17.75 0.64 -9.91
CA GLU A 325 -19.03 0.18 -10.46
C GLU A 325 -20.22 1.03 -9.98
N ALA A 326 -20.27 1.36 -8.68
CA ALA A 326 -21.31 2.21 -8.12
C ALA A 326 -21.27 3.62 -8.73
N MET A 327 -20.06 4.20 -8.89
CA MET A 327 -19.86 5.51 -9.54
C MET A 327 -20.33 5.50 -10.99
N LEU A 328 -19.94 4.49 -11.77
CA LEU A 328 -20.32 4.38 -13.19
C LEU A 328 -21.82 4.12 -13.40
N LYS A 329 -22.49 3.47 -12.44
CA LYS A 329 -23.94 3.26 -12.42
C LYS A 329 -24.71 4.51 -11.98
N GLY A 330 -24.03 5.49 -11.34
CA GLY A 330 -24.65 6.68 -10.74
C GLY A 330 -25.41 6.37 -9.44
N ASP A 331 -25.01 5.33 -8.75
CA ASP A 331 -25.58 4.96 -7.45
C ASP A 331 -25.20 5.99 -6.37
N THR A 332 -26.01 6.07 -5.32
CA THR A 332 -25.64 6.83 -4.12
C THR A 332 -24.54 6.06 -3.37
N ILE A 333 -23.44 6.73 -3.06
CA ILE A 333 -22.30 6.13 -2.38
C ILE A 333 -22.20 6.70 -0.96
N ASP A 334 -22.34 5.81 0.00
CA ASP A 334 -22.23 6.06 1.43
C ASP A 334 -21.80 4.76 2.14
N ASP A 335 -21.97 4.65 3.45
CA ASP A 335 -21.68 3.44 4.23
C ASP A 335 -22.49 2.19 3.80
N SER A 336 -23.53 2.38 3.00
CA SER A 336 -24.29 1.26 2.46
C SER A 336 -23.51 0.43 1.44
N LEU A 337 -22.47 0.98 0.81
CA LEU A 337 -21.56 0.20 -0.02
C LEU A 337 -20.89 -0.91 0.80
N ILE A 338 -20.46 -0.60 2.02
CA ILE A 338 -19.87 -1.58 2.95
C ILE A 338 -20.93 -2.58 3.43
N THR A 339 -22.06 -2.09 3.91
CA THR A 339 -23.10 -2.96 4.53
C THR A 339 -23.77 -3.89 3.54
N ASN A 340 -23.81 -3.54 2.25
CA ASN A 340 -24.38 -4.36 1.17
C ASN A 340 -23.34 -5.20 0.45
N SER A 341 -22.04 -4.97 0.69
CA SER A 341 -20.95 -5.77 0.11
C SER A 341 -20.96 -7.20 0.64
N LYS A 342 -20.17 -8.04 -0.01
CA LYS A 342 -19.87 -9.40 0.46
C LYS A 342 -18.42 -9.49 0.97
N TRP A 343 -17.85 -8.36 1.36
CA TRP A 343 -16.49 -8.33 1.89
C TRP A 343 -16.44 -9.12 3.20
N ASP A 344 -15.39 -9.89 3.37
CA ASP A 344 -15.08 -10.67 4.58
C ASP A 344 -13.95 -10.00 5.40
N PHE A 345 -13.73 -8.72 5.15
CA PHE A 345 -12.76 -7.86 5.82
C PHE A 345 -13.39 -6.54 6.27
N ASP A 346 -12.76 -5.89 7.24
CA ASP A 346 -13.24 -4.63 7.79
C ASP A 346 -12.82 -3.43 6.93
N CYS A 347 -13.79 -2.53 6.70
CA CYS A 347 -13.61 -1.26 6.02
C CYS A 347 -14.51 -0.22 6.68
N ALA A 348 -14.06 1.03 6.77
CA ALA A 348 -14.84 2.16 7.30
C ALA A 348 -15.10 3.19 6.20
N TYR A 349 -16.30 3.79 6.19
CA TYR A 349 -16.59 4.97 5.40
C TYR A 349 -16.33 6.21 6.24
N ASP A 350 -15.44 7.08 5.80
CA ASP A 350 -14.99 8.28 6.51
C ASP A 350 -15.22 9.52 5.64
N THR A 351 -15.77 10.57 6.22
CA THR A 351 -16.04 11.85 5.55
C THR A 351 -15.38 13.03 6.23
N GLU A 352 -14.51 12.79 7.22
CA GLU A 352 -14.00 13.83 8.10
C GLU A 352 -12.46 13.91 8.14
N SER A 353 -11.76 12.79 7.95
CA SER A 353 -10.32 12.70 8.24
C SER A 353 -9.44 13.26 7.13
N TYR A 354 -9.89 13.21 5.87
CA TYR A 354 -9.07 13.59 4.72
C TYR A 354 -9.62 14.82 4.01
N GLU A 355 -8.71 15.73 3.63
CA GLU A 355 -9.03 16.97 2.92
C GLU A 355 -8.22 17.06 1.62
N THR A 356 -8.89 17.38 0.51
CA THR A 356 -8.24 17.70 -0.77
C THR A 356 -7.76 19.15 -0.83
N SER A 357 -8.55 20.06 -0.26
CA SER A 357 -8.19 21.47 -0.04
C SER A 357 -8.76 21.95 1.30
N GLU A 358 -8.43 23.19 1.72
CA GLU A 358 -8.92 23.75 2.99
C GLU A 358 -10.45 23.73 3.07
N GLY A 359 -10.98 22.93 4.00
CA GLY A 359 -12.40 22.76 4.26
C GLY A 359 -13.14 21.86 3.26
N HIS A 360 -12.47 21.27 2.27
CA HIS A 360 -13.06 20.30 1.36
C HIS A 360 -12.70 18.87 1.78
N LYS A 361 -13.68 18.17 2.37
CA LYS A 361 -13.50 16.79 2.81
C LYS A 361 -13.66 15.82 1.65
N CYS A 362 -12.75 14.84 1.56
CA CYS A 362 -12.80 13.77 0.58
C CYS A 362 -13.44 12.52 1.21
N PRO A 363 -14.62 12.09 0.73
CA PRO A 363 -15.20 10.84 1.21
C PRO A 363 -14.26 9.67 0.94
N SER A 364 -14.02 8.86 1.97
CA SER A 364 -12.94 7.86 1.95
C SER A 364 -13.44 6.50 2.41
N PHE A 365 -12.89 5.44 1.80
CA PHE A 365 -13.04 4.06 2.27
C PHE A 365 -11.71 3.60 2.84
N LEU A 366 -11.69 3.29 4.13
CA LEU A 366 -10.48 3.02 4.90
C LEU A 366 -10.48 1.57 5.39
N LEU A 367 -9.55 0.77 4.87
CA LEU A 367 -9.35 -0.61 5.30
C LEU A 367 -8.55 -0.66 6.60
N VAL A 368 -8.72 -1.74 7.35
CA VAL A 368 -8.01 -1.96 8.60
C VAL A 368 -6.68 -2.67 8.34
N PRO A 369 -5.54 -2.08 8.76
CA PRO A 369 -4.24 -2.71 8.63
C PRO A 369 -4.01 -3.76 9.72
N THR A 370 -3.13 -4.75 9.46
CA THR A 370 -2.86 -5.88 10.37
C THR A 370 -1.38 -5.95 10.74
N VAL A 371 -1.06 -6.11 12.03
CA VAL A 371 0.32 -6.36 12.48
C VAL A 371 0.71 -7.80 12.16
N VAL A 372 1.79 -7.95 11.40
CA VAL A 372 2.37 -9.25 11.06
C VAL A 372 3.75 -9.39 11.67
N THR A 373 3.93 -10.49 12.39
CA THR A 373 5.17 -10.90 13.04
C THR A 373 5.52 -12.32 12.60
N LYS A 374 6.67 -12.81 13.03
CA LYS A 374 7.06 -14.21 12.80
C LYS A 374 6.03 -15.21 13.32
N ASP A 375 5.33 -14.88 14.42
CA ASP A 375 4.46 -15.82 15.13
C ASP A 375 3.09 -15.96 14.43
N ASN A 376 2.54 -14.88 13.86
CA ASN A 376 1.22 -14.88 13.21
C ASN A 376 1.26 -14.84 11.67
N MET A 377 2.44 -14.67 11.06
CA MET A 377 2.59 -14.55 9.59
C MET A 377 1.88 -15.66 8.81
N LYS A 378 1.92 -16.92 9.34
CA LYS A 378 1.25 -18.02 8.66
C LYS A 378 -0.26 -17.85 8.64
N GLU A 379 -0.85 -17.43 9.77
CA GLU A 379 -2.29 -17.22 9.91
C GLU A 379 -2.75 -16.03 9.08
N GLU A 380 -2.02 -14.91 9.19
CA GLU A 380 -2.43 -13.65 8.58
C GLU A 380 -2.19 -13.57 7.07
N LEU A 381 -1.17 -14.25 6.54
CA LEU A 381 -0.79 -14.12 5.14
C LEU A 381 -0.97 -15.39 4.32
N VAL A 382 -0.59 -16.56 4.88
CA VAL A 382 -0.60 -17.82 4.11
C VAL A 382 -1.97 -18.49 4.15
N ASP A 383 -2.59 -18.58 5.34
CA ASP A 383 -3.89 -19.23 5.50
C ASP A 383 -5.03 -18.39 4.92
N THR A 384 -4.85 -17.05 4.82
CA THR A 384 -5.75 -16.11 4.14
C THR A 384 -5.59 -16.11 2.62
N GLY A 385 -4.46 -16.62 2.11
CA GLY A 385 -4.19 -16.67 0.68
C GLY A 385 -3.61 -15.39 0.09
N TYR A 386 -3.11 -14.47 0.92
CA TYR A 386 -2.43 -13.26 0.46
C TYR A 386 -1.00 -13.56 -0.05
N TYR A 387 -0.37 -14.65 0.45
CA TYR A 387 0.97 -15.13 0.05
C TYR A 387 0.99 -16.63 -0.12
#